data_9be48ded17743b9cc0abc779fcd9bb1f
#
_entry.id   9be48ded17743b9cc0abc779fcd9bb1f
#
_cell.length_a   1.000
_cell.length_b   1.000
_cell.length_c   1.000
_cell.angle_alpha   90.00
_cell.angle_beta   90.00
_cell.angle_gamma   90.00
#
_symmetry.space_group_name_H-M   'P 1'
#
loop_
_entity.id
_entity.type
_entity.pdbx_description
1 polymer ?
#
loop_
_entity_poly.entity_id
_entity_poly.type
_entity_poly.pdbx_seq_one_letter_code
_entity_poly.pdbx_strand_id
1 'polypeptide(L)' 'MKASDLRNKSATELQAEMLKLRREQFALRLQRATGQAVKPDQFGKVRKNIARLKTVQRELRGKAGGK' A
#
# COMPACT_ATOMS: atom_id res chain seq x y z
N MET A 1 6.32 -5.78 -4.89
CA MET A 1 5.03 -5.36 -5.49
C MET A 1 5.29 -4.41 -6.65
N LYS A 2 4.90 -4.83 -7.84
CA LYS A 2 5.10 -4.04 -9.06
C LYS A 2 3.80 -3.37 -9.47
N ALA A 3 3.90 -2.20 -10.09
CA ALA A 3 2.72 -1.47 -10.54
C ALA A 3 1.92 -2.27 -11.57
N SER A 4 2.62 -3.01 -12.45
CA SER A 4 1.94 -3.83 -13.46
C SER A 4 1.09 -4.92 -12.82
N ASP A 5 1.57 -5.52 -11.74
CA ASP A 5 0.82 -6.55 -11.02
C ASP A 5 -0.43 -5.95 -10.38
N LEU A 6 -0.30 -4.73 -9.85
CA LEU A 6 -1.42 -4.03 -9.23
C LEU A 6 -2.48 -3.66 -10.26
N ARG A 7 -2.06 -3.30 -11.46
CA ARG A 7 -3.01 -2.92 -12.52
C ARG A 7 -3.87 -4.09 -13.00
N ASN A 8 -3.39 -5.31 -12.78
CA ASN A 8 -4.15 -6.51 -13.15
C ASN A 8 -5.18 -6.91 -12.09
N LYS A 9 -5.18 -6.23 -10.94
CA LYS A 9 -6.10 -6.55 -9.85
C LYS A 9 -7.37 -5.72 -9.95
N SER A 10 -8.48 -6.30 -9.47
CA SER A 10 -9.75 -5.59 -9.38
C SER A 10 -9.69 -4.54 -8.27
N ALA A 11 -10.67 -3.61 -8.29
CA ALA A 11 -10.77 -2.58 -7.26
C ALA A 11 -10.89 -3.19 -5.87
N THR A 12 -11.65 -4.27 -5.74
CA THR A 12 -11.82 -4.95 -4.46
C THR A 12 -10.50 -5.54 -3.97
N GLU A 13 -9.75 -6.16 -4.87
CA GLU A 13 -8.45 -6.71 -4.52
C GLU A 13 -7.46 -5.62 -4.11
N LEU A 14 -7.51 -4.47 -4.79
CA LEU A 14 -6.65 -3.33 -4.46
C LEU A 14 -6.99 -2.79 -3.08
N GLN A 15 -8.27 -2.72 -2.72
CA GLN A 15 -8.67 -2.29 -1.39
C GLN A 15 -8.17 -3.25 -0.32
N ALA A 16 -8.25 -4.55 -0.58
CA ALA A 16 -7.75 -5.56 0.35
C ALA A 16 -6.25 -5.42 0.56
N GLU A 17 -5.51 -5.20 -0.53
CA GLU A 17 -4.06 -4.99 -0.44
C GLU A 17 -3.73 -3.71 0.34
N MET A 18 -4.48 -2.65 0.11
CA MET A 18 -4.28 -1.39 0.83
C MET A 18 -4.48 -1.58 2.33
N LEU A 19 -5.54 -2.28 2.71
CA LEU A 19 -5.81 -2.56 4.11
C LEU A 19 -4.67 -3.36 4.74
N LYS A 20 -4.16 -4.35 4.02
CA LYS A 20 -3.06 -5.17 4.47
C LYS A 20 -1.79 -4.33 4.70
N LEU A 21 -1.48 -3.46 3.75
CA LEU A 21 -0.31 -2.59 3.86
C LEU A 21 -0.43 -1.60 5.01
N ARG A 22 -1.62 -1.06 5.22
CA ARG A 22 -1.85 -0.14 6.35
C ARG A 22 -1.70 -0.85 7.69
N ARG A 23 -2.12 -2.11 7.78
CA ARG A 23 -1.92 -2.93 8.97
C ARG A 23 -0.44 -3.16 9.22
N GLU A 24 0.33 -3.44 8.18
CA GLU A 24 1.77 -3.61 8.29
C GLU A 24 2.43 -2.32 8.78
N GLN A 25 2.03 -1.19 8.24
CA GLN A 25 2.55 0.11 8.64
C GLN A 25 2.24 0.38 10.11
N PHE A 26 1.03 0.09 10.52
CA PHE A 26 0.63 0.26 11.91
C PHE A 26 1.45 -0.64 12.84
N ALA A 27 1.63 -1.90 12.45
CA ALA A 27 2.43 -2.84 13.24
C ALA A 27 3.87 -2.36 13.41
N LEU A 28 4.46 -1.84 12.33
CA LEU A 28 5.82 -1.30 12.40
C LEU A 28 5.91 -0.10 13.33
N ARG A 29 4.92 0.79 13.27
CA ARG A 29 4.87 1.94 14.16
C ARG A 29 4.74 1.51 15.62
N LEU A 30 3.91 0.51 15.85
CA LEU A 30 3.71 -0.03 17.20
C LEU A 30 4.99 -0.64 17.75
N GLN A 31 5.68 -1.43 16.93
CA GLN A 31 6.96 -2.02 17.32
C GLN A 31 7.97 -0.95 17.69
N ARG A 32 8.04 0.11 16.88
CA ARG A 32 8.95 1.22 17.15
C ARG A 32 8.58 1.93 18.45
N ALA A 33 7.30 2.12 18.69
CA ALA A 33 6.80 2.79 19.88
C ALA A 33 7.11 1.99 21.15
N THR A 34 7.15 0.65 21.05
CA THR A 34 7.46 -0.20 22.20
C THR A 34 8.96 -0.41 22.40
N GLY A 35 9.78 0.28 21.63
CA GLY A 35 11.23 0.23 21.76
C GLY A 35 11.91 -0.89 20.99
N GLN A 36 11.17 -1.62 20.19
CA GLN A 36 11.76 -2.67 19.35
C GLN A 36 12.51 -2.04 18.17
N ALA A 37 13.62 -2.66 17.80
CA ALA A 37 14.40 -2.19 16.67
C ALA A 37 13.68 -2.54 15.36
N VAL A 38 13.30 -1.52 14.60
CA VAL A 38 12.68 -1.69 13.30
C VAL A 38 13.62 -1.12 12.25
N LYS A 39 13.91 -1.89 11.21
CA LYS A 39 14.79 -1.42 10.14
C LYS A 39 14.11 -0.31 9.36
N PRO A 40 14.79 0.81 9.09
CA PRO A 40 14.23 1.89 8.27
C PRO A 40 13.74 1.42 6.90
N ASP A 41 14.38 0.40 6.34
CA ASP A 41 14.03 -0.16 5.05
C ASP A 41 12.59 -0.69 5.02
N GLN A 42 12.13 -1.26 6.12
CA GLN A 42 10.77 -1.81 6.20
C GLN A 42 9.73 -0.71 6.06
N PHE A 43 9.94 0.41 6.76
CA PHE A 43 9.06 1.58 6.60
C PHE A 43 9.05 2.09 5.17
N GLY A 44 10.23 2.20 4.58
CA GLY A 44 10.37 2.68 3.21
C GLY A 44 9.63 1.80 2.21
N LYS A 45 9.76 0.48 2.35
CA LYS A 45 9.09 -0.47 1.46
C LYS A 45 7.58 -0.36 1.57
N VAL A 46 7.06 -0.32 2.80
CA VAL A 46 5.62 -0.24 3.01
C VAL A 46 5.08 1.07 2.46
N ARG A 47 5.77 2.19 2.70
CA ARG A 47 5.35 3.49 2.18
C ARG A 47 5.32 3.50 0.66
N LYS A 48 6.35 2.96 0.02
CA LYS A 48 6.40 2.89 -1.44
C LYS A 48 5.28 2.04 -2.01
N ASN A 49 5.00 0.91 -1.38
CA ASN A 49 3.93 0.03 -1.81
C ASN A 49 2.57 0.70 -1.68
N ILE A 50 2.35 1.41 -0.58
CA ILE A 50 1.10 2.18 -0.38
C ILE A 50 0.97 3.25 -1.45
N ALA A 51 2.04 3.96 -1.76
CA ALA A 51 2.02 5.01 -2.77
C ALA A 51 1.69 4.46 -4.16
N ARG A 52 2.31 3.33 -4.52
CA ARG A 52 2.03 2.66 -5.80
C ARG A 52 0.58 2.23 -5.88
N LEU A 53 0.08 1.63 -4.81
CA LEU A 53 -1.28 1.16 -4.74
C LEU A 53 -2.27 2.30 -4.88
N LYS A 54 -2.02 3.42 -4.21
CA LYS A 54 -2.85 4.62 -4.35
C LYS A 54 -2.87 5.14 -5.77
N THR A 55 -1.71 5.13 -6.43
CA THR A 55 -1.60 5.59 -7.81
C THR A 55 -2.46 4.73 -8.73
N VAL A 56 -2.39 3.40 -8.58
CA VAL A 56 -3.18 2.48 -9.39
C VAL A 56 -4.66 2.65 -9.11
N GLN A 57 -5.04 2.80 -7.85
CA GLN A 57 -6.44 3.04 -7.49
C GLN A 57 -6.96 4.33 -8.10
N ARG A 58 -6.13 5.37 -8.12
CA ARG A 58 -6.48 6.64 -8.72
C ARG A 58 -6.66 6.51 -10.23
N GLU A 59 -5.79 5.75 -10.89
CA GLU A 59 -5.90 5.48 -12.33
C GLU A 59 -7.23 4.77 -12.64
N LEU A 60 -7.55 3.74 -11.87
CA LEU A 60 -8.80 2.99 -12.03
C LEU A 60 -10.01 3.88 -11.83
N ARG A 61 -9.97 4.70 -10.79
CA ARG A 61 -11.07 5.62 -10.48
C ARG A 61 -11.24 6.64 -11.60
N GLY A 62 -10.14 7.14 -12.15
CA GLY A 62 -10.18 8.07 -13.26
C GLY A 62 -10.83 7.48 -14.50
N LYS A 63 -10.50 6.24 -14.81
CA LYS A 63 -11.11 5.54 -15.94
C LYS A 63 -12.59 5.28 -15.69
N ALA A 64 -12.92 4.83 -14.48
CA ALA A 64 -14.29 4.56 -14.12
C ALA A 64 -15.14 5.84 -14.08
N GLY A 65 -14.49 6.97 -13.79
CA GLY A 65 -15.15 8.26 -13.75
C GLY A 65 -15.48 8.85 -15.11
N GLY A 66 -15.12 8.18 -16.17
CA GLY A 66 -15.52 8.59 -17.51
C GLY A 66 -14.80 9.80 -18.06
N LYS A 67 -13.60 10.02 -17.63
CA LYS A 67 -12.79 11.11 -18.17
C LYS A 67 -11.86 10.66 -19.24
#